data_10b120b363a55e5d726558da66dd390b
#
_entry.id   10b120b363a55e5d726558da66dd390b
#
_cell.length_a   1.000
_cell.length_b   1.000
_cell.length_c   1.000
_cell.angle_alpha   90.00
_cell.angle_beta   90.00
_cell.angle_gamma   90.00
#
_symmetry.space_group_name_H-M   'P 1'
#
loop_
_entity.id
_entity.type
_entity.pdbx_description
1 polymer ?
#
loop_
_entity_poly.entity_id
_entity_poly.type
_entity_poly.pdbx_seq_one_letter_code
_entity_poly.pdbx_strand_id
1 'polypeptide(L)'
;MRFALSTAPQRCTWNWLLEVWKRADGIELFESGWTFDHFYPLFGDSTEDCLEGWVTLTALLQETQRIRGGVLVTGMVYRHPTLLANMAST
;
A
#
# COMPACT_ATOMS: atom_id res chain seq x y z
N MET A 1 -9.64 11.16 -17.75
CA MET A 1 -8.66 11.38 -16.67
C MET A 1 -8.84 10.27 -15.64
N ARG A 2 -7.75 9.72 -15.12
CA ARG A 2 -7.78 8.66 -14.11
C ARG A 2 -7.20 9.19 -12.81
N PHE A 3 -7.82 8.83 -11.70
CA PHE A 3 -7.38 9.23 -10.38
C PHE A 3 -6.97 8.01 -9.55
N ALA A 4 -5.96 8.20 -8.74
CA ALA A 4 -5.45 7.19 -7.84
C ALA A 4 -5.31 7.75 -6.42
N LEU A 5 -5.52 6.90 -5.43
CA LEU A 5 -5.19 7.18 -4.05
C LEU A 5 -3.73 6.80 -3.83
N SER A 6 -2.93 7.69 -3.22
CA SER A 6 -1.59 7.36 -2.74
C SER A 6 -1.57 7.45 -1.22
N THR A 7 -1.22 6.36 -0.58
CA THR A 7 -1.16 6.27 0.89
C THR A 7 0.21 5.83 1.36
N ALA A 8 0.61 6.37 2.50
CA ALA A 8 1.85 6.02 3.15
C ALA A 8 1.53 5.17 4.39
N PRO A 9 1.87 3.86 4.43
CA PRO A 9 1.61 3.01 5.57
C PRO A 9 2.61 3.25 6.71
N GLN A 10 2.79 4.51 7.06
CA GLN A 10 3.67 4.97 8.14
C GLN A 10 2.91 5.88 9.11
N ARG A 11 3.28 5.86 10.38
CA ARG A 11 2.71 6.69 11.43
C ARG A 11 1.18 6.64 11.46
N CYS A 12 0.62 5.48 11.15
CA CYS A 12 -0.80 5.25 11.12
C CYS A 12 -1.14 3.85 11.64
N THR A 13 -2.38 3.67 12.08
CA THR A 13 -2.87 2.35 12.43
C THR A 13 -3.39 1.62 11.21
N TRP A 14 -3.37 0.29 11.25
CA TRP A 14 -4.02 -0.55 10.24
C TRP A 14 -5.50 -0.15 10.03
N ASN A 15 -6.25 0.04 11.12
CA ASN A 15 -7.66 0.37 11.03
C ASN A 15 -7.93 1.70 10.30
N TRP A 16 -7.09 2.71 10.55
CA TRP A 16 -7.20 3.99 9.84
C TRP A 16 -6.94 3.83 8.35
N LEU A 17 -5.89 3.13 7.99
CA LEU A 17 -5.51 2.91 6.59
C LEU A 17 -6.59 2.10 5.85
N LEU A 18 -7.10 1.05 6.48
CA LEU A 18 -8.18 0.21 5.95
C LEU A 18 -9.45 1.05 5.68
N GLU A 19 -9.83 1.91 6.61
CA GLU A 19 -11.01 2.76 6.47
C GLU A 19 -10.85 3.73 5.28
N VAL A 20 -9.66 4.32 5.09
CA VAL A 20 -9.36 5.17 3.94
C VAL A 20 -9.55 4.41 2.62
N TRP A 21 -9.01 3.19 2.54
CA TRP A 21 -9.13 2.37 1.33
C TRP A 21 -10.55 1.91 1.06
N LYS A 22 -11.30 1.51 2.07
CA LYS A 22 -12.73 1.14 1.94
C LYS A 22 -13.58 2.31 1.44
N ARG A 23 -13.30 3.51 1.92
CA ARG A 23 -13.99 4.72 1.43
C ARG A 23 -13.65 5.01 -0.03
N ALA A 24 -12.36 4.92 -0.39
CA ALA A 24 -11.92 5.11 -1.77
C ALA A 24 -12.51 4.05 -2.71
N ASP A 25 -12.63 2.80 -2.26
CA ASP A 25 -13.25 1.71 -3.02
C ASP A 25 -14.72 2.00 -3.36
N GLY A 26 -15.44 2.72 -2.51
CA GLY A 26 -16.80 3.17 -2.74
C GLY A 26 -16.94 4.40 -3.65
N ILE A 27 -15.85 5.02 -4.08
CA ILE A 27 -15.85 6.22 -4.91
C ILE A 27 -15.34 5.88 -6.31
N GLU A 28 -16.22 5.86 -7.31
CA GLU A 28 -15.88 5.48 -8.69
C GLU A 28 -14.72 6.27 -9.30
N LEU A 29 -14.51 7.49 -8.84
CA LEU A 29 -13.44 8.37 -9.32
C LEU A 29 -12.05 7.77 -9.11
N PHE A 30 -11.85 7.00 -8.01
CA PHE A 30 -10.59 6.34 -7.73
C PHE A 30 -10.55 4.95 -8.39
N GLU A 31 -9.65 4.76 -9.34
CA GLU A 31 -9.45 3.48 -10.03
C GLU A 31 -8.41 2.60 -9.32
N SER A 32 -7.47 3.21 -8.61
CA SER A 32 -6.38 2.49 -7.94
C SER A 32 -5.94 3.15 -6.64
N GLY A 33 -5.36 2.34 -5.78
CA GLY A 33 -4.71 2.76 -4.55
C GLY A 33 -3.26 2.28 -4.54
N TRP A 34 -2.39 3.08 -3.96
CA TRP A 34 -0.95 2.82 -3.93
C TRP A 34 -0.41 2.95 -2.53
N THR A 35 0.45 2.01 -2.14
CA THR A 35 1.27 2.05 -0.94
C THR A 35 2.72 2.36 -1.32
N PHE A 36 3.61 2.50 -0.34
CA PHE A 36 5.05 2.55 -0.58
C PHE A 36 5.76 1.39 0.12
N ASP A 37 7.01 1.14 -0.25
CA ASP A 37 7.82 0.03 0.24
C ASP A 37 9.03 0.54 1.03
N HIS A 38 8.77 0.99 2.27
CA HIS A 38 9.79 1.43 3.22
C HIS A 38 9.64 0.68 4.52
N PHE A 39 10.74 0.48 5.25
CA PHE A 39 10.75 -0.19 6.55
C PHE A 39 10.73 0.80 7.72
N TYR A 40 10.95 2.08 7.41
CA TYR A 40 10.94 3.19 8.37
C TYR A 40 10.11 4.34 7.83
N PRO A 41 9.50 5.16 8.69
CA PRO A 41 8.87 6.40 8.24
C PRO A 41 9.85 7.28 7.47
N LEU A 42 9.40 7.83 6.34
CA LEU A 42 10.20 8.76 5.53
C LEU A 42 10.40 10.10 6.19
N PHE A 43 9.46 10.49 7.05
CA PHE A 43 9.48 11.77 7.76
C PHE A 43 9.16 11.55 9.23
N GLY A 44 9.80 12.32 10.08
CA GLY A 44 9.61 12.24 11.52
C GLY A 44 10.54 11.24 12.18
N ASP A 45 10.10 10.65 13.29
CA ASP A 45 10.88 9.71 14.08
C ASP A 45 10.90 8.34 13.39
N SER A 46 12.09 7.82 13.11
CA SER A 46 12.27 6.52 12.47
C SER A 46 11.90 5.34 13.37
N THR A 47 11.63 5.57 14.65
CA THR A 47 11.18 4.54 15.60
C THR A 47 9.67 4.37 15.62
N GLU A 48 8.92 5.24 14.95
CA GLU A 48 7.48 5.10 14.81
C GLU A 48 7.08 3.99 13.82
N ASP A 49 5.84 3.55 13.92
CA ASP A 49 5.32 2.45 13.12
C ASP A 49 5.41 2.70 11.61
N CYS A 50 5.86 1.67 10.91
CA CYS A 50 5.82 1.61 9.45
C CYS A 50 5.40 0.20 9.04
N LEU A 51 4.22 0.08 8.46
CA LEU A 51 3.69 -1.21 8.01
C LEU A 51 4.40 -1.63 6.72
N GLU A 52 4.70 -2.91 6.59
CA GLU A 52 5.37 -3.46 5.42
C GLU A 52 4.48 -3.31 4.16
N GLY A 53 5.04 -2.77 3.08
CA GLY A 53 4.25 -2.29 1.93
C GLY A 53 3.48 -3.39 1.19
N TRP A 54 4.09 -4.53 0.89
CA TRP A 54 3.46 -5.61 0.14
C TRP A 54 2.44 -6.39 0.95
N VAL A 55 2.75 -6.68 2.21
CA VAL A 55 1.82 -7.35 3.12
C VAL A 55 0.60 -6.46 3.39
N THR A 56 0.84 -5.18 3.62
CA THR A 56 -0.23 -4.18 3.79
C THR A 56 -1.12 -4.10 2.55
N LEU A 57 -0.51 -4.01 1.35
CA LEU A 57 -1.26 -3.97 0.10
C LEU A 57 -2.14 -5.22 -0.08
N THR A 58 -1.59 -6.40 0.18
CA THR A 58 -2.33 -7.66 0.07
C THR A 58 -3.56 -7.66 0.98
N ALA A 59 -3.40 -7.23 2.22
CA ALA A 59 -4.50 -7.16 3.18
C ALA A 59 -5.56 -6.12 2.76
N LEU A 60 -5.15 -4.96 2.24
CA LEU A 60 -6.06 -3.93 1.74
C LEU A 60 -6.87 -4.42 0.53
N LEU A 61 -6.25 -5.14 -0.39
CA LEU A 61 -6.92 -5.70 -1.56
C LEU A 61 -7.92 -6.81 -1.20
N GLN A 62 -7.65 -7.58 -0.14
CA GLN A 62 -8.60 -8.57 0.39
C GLN A 62 -9.87 -7.92 0.95
N GLU A 63 -9.76 -6.72 1.47
CA GLU A 63 -10.85 -5.99 2.13
C GLU A 63 -11.59 -4.99 1.21
N THR A 64 -11.15 -4.86 -0.04
CA THR A 64 -11.77 -4.01 -1.07
C THR A 64 -12.30 -4.86 -2.23
N GLN A 65 -13.19 -4.31 -3.07
CA GLN A 65 -13.87 -5.07 -4.11
C GLN A 65 -13.50 -4.61 -5.54
N ARG A 66 -13.24 -3.33 -5.71
CA ARG A 66 -13.14 -2.71 -7.04
C ARG A 66 -11.78 -2.10 -7.31
N ILE A 67 -11.22 -1.41 -6.32
CA ILE A 67 -9.98 -0.62 -6.48
C ILE A 67 -8.79 -1.54 -6.76
N ARG A 68 -8.00 -1.20 -7.76
CA ARG A 68 -6.73 -1.89 -8.04
C ARG A 68 -5.65 -1.40 -7.09
N GLY A 69 -4.69 -2.24 -6.76
CA GLY A 69 -3.60 -1.88 -5.87
C GLY A 69 -2.23 -2.01 -6.49
N GLY A 70 -1.28 -1.25 -5.96
CA GLY A 70 0.12 -1.34 -6.31
C GLY A 70 1.04 -0.74 -5.26
N VAL A 71 2.32 -0.95 -5.44
CA VAL A 71 3.37 -0.37 -4.59
C VAL A 71 4.14 0.67 -5.41
N LEU A 72 4.19 1.90 -4.93
CA LEU A 72 4.86 3.02 -5.56
C LEU A 72 5.86 3.65 -4.57
N VAL A 73 7.10 3.20 -4.62
CA VAL A 73 7.68 2.19 -5.50
C VAL A 73 8.33 1.08 -4.69
N THR A 74 8.44 -0.10 -5.29
CA THR A 74 9.12 -1.23 -4.65
C THR A 74 10.61 -0.99 -4.55
N GLY A 75 11.16 -1.19 -3.34
CA GLY A 75 12.61 -1.11 -3.11
C GLY A 75 13.34 -2.30 -3.70
N MET A 76 14.14 -2.06 -4.75
CA MET A 76 14.87 -3.12 -5.44
C MET A 76 15.89 -3.85 -4.57
N VAL A 77 16.35 -3.21 -3.49
CA VAL A 77 17.36 -3.75 -2.57
C VAL A 77 16.78 -4.62 -1.46
N TYR A 78 15.44 -4.64 -1.30
CA TYR A 78 14.80 -5.32 -0.18
C TYR A 78 14.51 -6.79 -0.43
N ARG A 79 14.39 -7.20 -1.70
CA ARG A 79 14.00 -8.56 -2.08
C ARG A 79 14.71 -9.02 -3.34
N HIS A 80 14.94 -10.32 -3.42
CA HIS A 80 15.39 -10.91 -4.67
C HIS A 80 14.30 -10.73 -5.74
N PRO A 81 14.66 -10.39 -7.00
CA PRO A 81 13.68 -10.14 -8.07
C PRO A 81 12.71 -11.29 -8.32
N THR A 82 13.18 -12.52 -8.20
CA THR A 82 12.33 -13.71 -8.35
C THR A 82 11.26 -13.80 -7.27
N LEU A 83 11.62 -13.48 -6.02
CA LEU A 83 10.65 -13.42 -4.92
C LEU A 83 9.60 -12.33 -5.18
N LEU A 84 10.06 -11.15 -5.59
CA LEU A 84 9.15 -10.04 -5.89
C LEU A 84 8.19 -10.39 -7.03
N ALA A 85 8.67 -11.01 -8.10
CA ALA A 85 7.84 -11.44 -9.22
C ALA A 85 6.76 -12.44 -8.75
N ASN A 86 7.12 -13.38 -7.89
CA ASN A 86 6.18 -14.34 -7.33
C ASN A 86 5.13 -13.64 -6.43
N MET A 87 5.56 -12.72 -5.57
CA MET A 87 4.65 -11.93 -4.72
C MET A 87 3.66 -11.12 -5.56
N ALA A 88 4.14 -10.44 -6.60
CA ALA A 88 3.31 -9.58 -7.46
C ALA A 88 2.34 -10.38 -8.35
N SER A 89 2.62 -11.65 -8.62
CA SER A 89 1.74 -12.53 -9.41
C SER A 89 0.71 -13.29 -8.58
N THR A 90 0.84 -13.26 -7.26
CA THR A 90 -0.10 -13.89 -6.32
C THR A 90 -1.32 -13.02 -6.06
#